data_8b173873322ab4ec4f3cac815a726e28
#
_entry.id   8b173873322ab4ec4f3cac815a726e28
#
_cell.length_a   1.000
_cell.length_b   1.000
_cell.length_c   1.000
_cell.angle_alpha   90.00
_cell.angle_beta   90.00
_cell.angle_gamma   90.00
#
_symmetry.space_group_name_H-M   'P 1'
#
loop_
_entity.id
_entity.type
_entity.pdbx_description
1 polymer ?
#
loop_
_entity_poly.entity_id
_entity_poly.type
_entity_poly.pdbx_seq_one_letter_code
_entity_poly.pdbx_strand_id
1 'polypeptide(L)'
;AIMRKNGNIANAEAVQLINDCKKRAYTTADFATRAYTPATLTMDELLAERGREFIFEGMRRDDLIRFGKFTTATWWDHAPTAATRALYPIPQQQRDLNANLTQNPGY
;
A
#
# COMPACT_ATOMS: atom_id res chain seq x y z
N ALA A 1 -3.54 -10.28 -2.23
CA ALA A 1 -4.67 -11.20 -2.08
C ALA A 1 -4.25 -12.50 -1.38
N ILE A 2 -3.23 -13.24 -1.88
CA ILE A 2 -2.79 -14.54 -1.34
C ILE A 2 -2.43 -14.44 0.15
N MET A 3 -1.54 -13.53 0.54
CA MET A 3 -1.17 -13.35 1.94
C MET A 3 -2.37 -13.02 2.84
N ARG A 4 -3.30 -12.16 2.38
CA ARG A 4 -4.51 -11.82 3.17
C ARG A 4 -5.43 -13.03 3.38
N LYS A 5 -5.57 -13.90 2.38
CA LYS A 5 -6.32 -15.16 2.52
C LYS A 5 -5.66 -16.14 3.49
N ASN A 6 -4.34 -16.04 3.66
CA ASN A 6 -3.54 -16.86 4.54
C ASN A 6 -3.19 -16.16 5.87
N GLY A 7 -4.12 -15.38 6.43
CA GLY A 7 -3.93 -14.71 7.72
C GLY A 7 -2.79 -13.68 7.75
N ASN A 8 -2.50 -13.03 6.61
CA ASN A 8 -1.39 -12.10 6.39
C ASN A 8 0.00 -12.76 6.44
N ILE A 9 0.07 -14.07 6.30
CA ILE A 9 1.32 -14.85 6.29
C ILE A 9 1.68 -15.18 4.84
N ALA A 10 2.95 -15.02 4.47
CA ALA A 10 3.46 -15.41 3.17
C ALA A 10 3.56 -16.93 3.05
N ASN A 11 3.10 -17.46 1.93
CA ASN A 11 3.33 -18.85 1.51
C ASN A 11 4.29 -18.88 0.32
N ALA A 12 4.65 -20.06 -0.14
CA ALA A 12 5.59 -20.25 -1.26
C ALA A 12 5.15 -19.52 -2.53
N GLU A 13 3.85 -19.55 -2.85
CA GLU A 13 3.28 -18.88 -4.03
C GLU A 13 3.45 -17.34 -3.93
N ALA A 14 3.12 -16.74 -2.80
CA ALA A 14 3.29 -15.31 -2.58
C ALA A 14 4.75 -14.88 -2.71
N VAL A 15 5.66 -15.66 -2.13
CA VAL A 15 7.10 -15.44 -2.20
C VAL A 15 7.61 -15.54 -3.64
N GLN A 16 7.19 -16.55 -4.38
CA GLN A 16 7.59 -16.71 -5.77
C GLN A 16 7.16 -15.52 -6.63
N LEU A 17 5.89 -15.11 -6.53
CA LEU A 17 5.35 -14.00 -7.33
C LEU A 17 6.10 -12.69 -7.07
N ILE A 18 6.39 -12.37 -5.80
CA ILE A 18 7.10 -11.12 -5.49
C ILE A 18 8.56 -11.19 -5.90
N ASN A 19 9.21 -12.35 -5.74
CA ASN A 19 10.59 -12.56 -6.17
C ASN A 19 10.72 -12.52 -7.69
N ASP A 20 9.73 -12.99 -8.44
CA ASP A 20 9.71 -12.90 -9.90
C ASP A 20 9.65 -11.44 -10.40
N CYS A 21 8.95 -10.57 -9.69
CA CYS A 21 9.00 -9.14 -9.95
C CYS A 21 10.35 -8.55 -9.56
N LYS A 22 10.81 -8.82 -8.35
CA LYS A 22 12.02 -8.22 -7.76
C LYS A 22 13.30 -8.58 -8.50
N LYS A 23 13.46 -9.83 -8.95
CA LYS A 23 14.69 -10.30 -9.62
C LYS A 23 15.06 -9.52 -10.86
N ARG A 24 14.10 -8.83 -11.50
CA ARG A 24 14.36 -8.01 -12.70
C ARG A 24 15.30 -6.84 -12.44
N ALA A 25 15.34 -6.35 -11.18
CA ALA A 25 16.13 -5.19 -10.78
C ALA A 25 17.55 -5.54 -10.30
N TYR A 26 17.93 -6.82 -10.28
CA TYR A 26 19.20 -7.27 -9.69
C TYR A 26 19.96 -8.22 -10.60
N THR A 27 21.30 -8.26 -10.43
CA THR A 27 22.10 -9.38 -10.95
C THR A 27 21.73 -10.68 -10.21
N THR A 28 22.06 -11.83 -10.81
CA THR A 28 21.79 -13.13 -10.16
C THR A 28 22.47 -13.24 -8.79
N ALA A 29 23.69 -12.74 -8.67
CA ALA A 29 24.47 -12.77 -7.43
C ALA A 29 23.82 -11.88 -6.33
N ASP A 30 23.43 -10.64 -6.69
CA ASP A 30 22.79 -9.73 -5.77
C ASP A 30 21.40 -10.22 -5.36
N PHE A 31 20.65 -10.77 -6.31
CA PHE A 31 19.32 -11.31 -6.02
C PHE A 31 19.34 -12.44 -5.00
N ALA A 32 20.36 -13.32 -5.04
CA ALA A 32 20.48 -14.42 -4.10
C ALA A 32 20.48 -13.97 -2.63
N THR A 33 21.00 -12.78 -2.34
CA THR A 33 21.04 -12.18 -0.99
C THR A 33 19.82 -11.34 -0.66
N ARG A 34 18.99 -10.99 -1.65
CA ARG A 34 17.85 -10.06 -1.52
C ARG A 34 16.49 -10.72 -1.75
N ALA A 35 16.49 -11.98 -2.14
CA ALA A 35 15.27 -12.74 -2.35
C ALA A 35 14.48 -12.88 -1.04
N TYR A 36 13.17 -12.74 -1.13
CA TYR A 36 12.29 -12.99 0.00
C TYR A 36 12.15 -14.49 0.28
N THR A 37 11.93 -14.78 1.55
CA THR A 37 11.50 -16.09 2.05
C THR A 37 10.13 -15.93 2.72
N PRO A 38 9.42 -17.02 3.04
CA PRO A 38 8.17 -16.93 3.81
C PRO A 38 8.32 -16.18 5.14
N ALA A 39 9.51 -16.29 5.78
CA ALA A 39 9.80 -15.61 7.03
C ALA A 39 10.08 -14.11 6.88
N THR A 40 10.65 -13.69 5.74
CA THR A 40 11.06 -12.28 5.51
C THR A 40 10.00 -11.47 4.76
N LEU A 41 9.08 -12.12 4.03
CA LEU A 41 8.00 -11.43 3.33
C LEU A 41 6.84 -11.14 4.27
N THR A 42 6.92 -10.09 5.03
CA THR A 42 5.82 -9.58 5.86
C THR A 42 4.87 -8.68 5.05
N MET A 43 3.71 -8.32 5.62
CA MET A 43 2.79 -7.35 5.00
C MET A 43 3.42 -5.96 4.87
N ASP A 44 4.23 -5.55 5.84
CA ASP A 44 4.93 -4.26 5.79
C ASP A 44 6.03 -4.28 4.71
N GLU A 45 6.77 -5.39 4.58
CA GLU A 45 7.75 -5.54 3.51
C GLU A 45 7.09 -5.61 2.12
N LEU A 46 5.94 -6.27 2.00
CA LEU A 46 5.15 -6.23 0.76
C LEU A 46 4.73 -4.81 0.40
N LEU A 47 4.29 -4.01 1.39
CA LEU A 47 3.94 -2.60 1.17
C LEU A 47 5.15 -1.76 0.75
N ALA A 48 6.32 -2.04 1.34
CA ALA A 48 7.59 -1.38 0.98
C ALA A 48 8.02 -1.74 -0.46
N GLU A 49 7.95 -3.03 -0.83
CA GLU A 49 8.27 -3.48 -2.19
C GLU A 49 7.35 -2.86 -3.24
N ARG A 50 6.05 -2.79 -2.95
CA ARG A 50 5.10 -2.08 -3.84
C ARG A 50 5.46 -0.60 -3.99
N GLY A 51 5.92 0.06 -2.92
CA GLY A 51 6.39 1.45 -2.99
C GLY A 51 7.62 1.62 -3.87
N ARG A 52 8.53 0.65 -3.89
CA ARG A 52 9.71 0.64 -4.77
C ARG A 52 9.33 0.37 -6.23
N GLU A 53 8.45 -0.59 -6.47
CA GLU A 53 8.04 -0.99 -7.82
C GLU A 53 7.20 0.09 -8.51
N PHE A 54 6.30 0.75 -7.80
CA PHE A 54 5.35 1.72 -8.36
C PHE A 54 5.71 3.18 -8.02
N ILE A 55 7.00 3.48 -7.92
CA ILE A 55 7.47 4.84 -7.67
C ILE A 55 7.01 5.76 -8.81
N PHE A 56 6.43 6.92 -8.46
CA PHE A 56 5.85 7.90 -9.40
C PHE A 56 4.60 7.45 -10.19
N GLU A 57 4.05 6.27 -9.92
CA GLU A 57 2.81 5.81 -10.60
C GLU A 57 1.51 6.21 -9.87
N GLY A 58 1.59 7.00 -8.81
CA GLY A 58 0.41 7.48 -8.06
C GLY A 58 -0.26 6.44 -7.16
N MET A 59 0.25 5.21 -7.10
CA MET A 59 -0.37 4.10 -6.38
C MET A 59 -0.18 4.14 -4.86
N ARG A 60 0.77 4.94 -4.36
CA ARG A 60 1.20 4.89 -2.96
C ARG A 60 0.10 5.20 -1.96
N ARG A 61 -0.74 6.20 -2.23
CA ARG A 61 -1.86 6.57 -1.36
C ARG A 61 -2.84 5.42 -1.19
N ASP A 62 -3.26 4.81 -2.28
CA ASP A 62 -4.22 3.71 -2.27
C ASP A 62 -3.66 2.48 -1.56
N ASP A 63 -2.39 2.18 -1.76
CA ASP A 63 -1.72 1.11 -1.04
C ASP A 63 -1.65 1.39 0.47
N LEU A 64 -1.29 2.59 0.88
CA LEU A 64 -1.26 2.97 2.30
C LEU A 64 -2.64 2.88 2.95
N ILE A 65 -3.71 3.30 2.25
CA ILE A 65 -5.09 3.15 2.71
C ILE A 65 -5.46 1.67 2.84
N ARG A 66 -5.20 0.86 1.82
CA ARG A 66 -5.50 -0.59 1.80
C ARG A 66 -4.77 -1.37 2.88
N PHE A 67 -3.58 -0.92 3.28
CA PHE A 67 -2.78 -1.51 4.36
C PHE A 67 -3.08 -0.89 5.74
N GLY A 68 -3.98 0.09 5.82
CA GLY A 68 -4.35 0.76 7.07
C GLY A 68 -3.25 1.66 7.63
N LYS A 69 -2.31 2.09 6.79
CA LYS A 69 -1.13 2.88 7.21
C LYS A 69 -1.25 4.38 6.88
N PHE A 70 -2.19 4.78 6.02
CA PHE A 70 -2.25 6.14 5.50
C PHE A 70 -2.44 7.21 6.59
N THR A 71 -3.31 6.93 7.55
CA THR A 71 -3.61 7.87 8.64
C THR A 71 -2.99 7.51 9.98
N THR A 72 -2.38 6.32 10.09
CA THR A 72 -1.91 5.78 11.37
C THR A 72 -0.40 5.66 11.50
N ALA A 73 0.32 5.52 10.38
CA ALA A 73 1.75 5.29 10.40
C ALA A 73 2.52 6.61 10.56
N THR A 74 3.70 6.50 11.18
CA THR A 74 4.70 7.56 11.25
C THR A 74 5.88 7.19 10.38
N TRP A 75 6.37 8.12 9.59
CA TRP A 75 7.63 8.04 8.86
C TRP A 75 8.25 9.43 8.79
N TRP A 76 9.42 9.55 8.19
CA TRP A 76 10.32 10.70 8.20
C TRP A 76 9.65 12.09 8.37
N ASP A 77 8.68 12.44 7.52
CA ASP A 77 8.01 13.75 7.52
C ASP A 77 6.49 13.64 7.70
N HIS A 78 6.02 12.47 8.15
CA HIS A 78 4.59 12.18 8.32
C HIS A 78 4.28 11.72 9.74
N ALA A 79 3.32 12.41 10.36
CA ALA A 79 2.70 12.00 11.62
C ALA A 79 1.27 11.45 11.36
N PRO A 80 0.73 10.65 12.27
CA PRO A 80 -0.66 10.19 12.20
C PRO A 80 -1.64 11.36 12.04
N THR A 81 -2.66 11.15 11.22
CA THR A 81 -3.70 12.15 10.91
C THR A 81 -5.10 11.60 11.18
N ALA A 82 -6.12 12.45 11.13
CA ALA A 82 -7.49 12.01 11.31
C ALA A 82 -7.89 10.98 10.23
N ALA A 83 -8.63 9.94 10.64
CA ALA A 83 -9.08 8.86 9.73
C ALA A 83 -9.89 9.38 8.54
N THR A 84 -10.56 10.52 8.68
CA THR A 84 -11.33 11.19 7.62
C THR A 84 -10.47 11.57 6.42
N ARG A 85 -9.13 11.75 6.61
CA ARG A 85 -8.19 12.03 5.51
C ARG A 85 -8.02 10.89 4.50
N ALA A 86 -8.50 9.69 4.83
CA ALA A 86 -8.56 8.59 3.87
C ALA A 86 -9.60 8.82 2.75
N LEU A 87 -10.59 9.70 2.98
CA LEU A 87 -11.58 10.10 2.00
C LEU A 87 -11.19 11.43 1.34
N TYR A 88 -11.71 11.68 0.15
CA TYR A 88 -11.65 13.00 -0.48
C TYR A 88 -12.94 13.79 -0.16
N PRO A 89 -12.87 15.14 -0.08
CA PRO A 89 -14.08 15.95 -0.02
C PRO A 89 -14.87 15.82 -1.33
N ILE A 90 -16.20 15.85 -1.24
CA ILE A 90 -17.05 16.02 -2.40
C ILE A 90 -16.98 17.50 -2.82
N PRO A 91 -16.64 17.82 -4.08
CA PRO A 91 -16.56 19.20 -4.55
C PRO A 91 -17.86 19.96 -4.30
N GLN A 92 -17.75 21.22 -3.85
CA GLN A 92 -18.93 22.04 -3.54
C GLN A 92 -19.90 22.15 -4.72
N GLN A 93 -19.38 22.35 -5.93
CA GLN A 93 -20.20 22.41 -7.15
C GLN A 93 -21.08 21.19 -7.36
N GLN A 94 -20.59 19.99 -7.02
CA GLN A 94 -21.38 18.76 -7.14
C GLN A 94 -22.50 18.71 -6.09
N ARG A 95 -22.25 19.20 -4.89
CA ARG A 95 -23.23 19.29 -3.81
C ARG A 95 -24.30 20.32 -4.12
N ASP A 96 -23.96 21.44 -4.72
CA ASP A 96 -24.91 22.49 -5.12
C ASP A 96 -25.87 22.01 -6.22
N LEU A 97 -25.40 21.10 -7.09
CA LEU A 97 -26.21 20.50 -8.15
C LEU A 97 -27.08 19.33 -7.67
N ASN A 98 -26.78 18.73 -6.52
CA ASN A 98 -27.49 17.57 -5.99
C ASN A 98 -27.60 17.63 -4.47
N ALA A 99 -28.76 18.08 -3.99
CA ALA A 99 -29.07 18.24 -2.57
C ALA A 99 -28.99 16.91 -1.75
N ASN A 100 -29.00 15.76 -2.41
CA ASN A 100 -28.86 14.45 -1.75
C ASN A 100 -27.39 14.08 -1.46
N LEU A 101 -26.42 14.86 -1.94
CA LEU A 101 -25.00 14.63 -1.65
C LEU A 101 -24.62 15.23 -0.30
N THR A 102 -24.43 14.37 0.68
CA THR A 102 -23.88 14.75 1.99
C THR A 102 -22.36 14.71 1.95
N GLN A 103 -21.69 15.74 2.49
CA GLN A 103 -20.25 15.81 2.56
C GLN A 103 -19.65 14.66 3.37
N ASN A 104 -18.48 14.18 2.96
CA ASN A 104 -17.72 13.21 3.74
C ASN A 104 -17.31 13.82 5.10
N PRO A 105 -17.26 12.99 6.17
CA PRO A 105 -16.87 13.47 7.50
C PRO A 105 -15.51 14.18 7.51
N GLY A 106 -15.44 15.31 8.21
CA GLY A 106 -14.18 16.07 8.39
C GLY A 106 -13.91 17.13 7.33
N TYR A 107 -14.91 17.44 6.46
CA TYR A 107 -14.82 18.47 5.42
C TYR A 107 -16.03 19.43 5.48
#